data_0889744084b55d51a165db55caefb1aa
#
_entry.id   0889744084b55d51a165db55caefb1aa
#
_cell.length_a   1.000
_cell.length_b   1.000
_cell.length_c   1.000
_cell.angle_alpha   90.00
_cell.angle_beta   90.00
_cell.angle_gamma   90.00
#
_symmetry.space_group_name_H-M   'P 1'
#
loop_
_entity.id
_entity.type
_entity.pdbx_description
1 polymer ?
#
loop_
_entity_poly.entity_id
_entity_poly.type
_entity_poly.pdbx_seq_one_letter_code
_entity_poly.pdbx_strand_id
1 'polypeptide(L)'
;MSLTSNCAIRFLKPALTALALLAVANFGVTQETKTNKTFIDYFLPTPIVGSLFTNVWGAATVGPRDSKNGLEDETMKQWNYWDGQIIKAPDGKYHLFASRWAQARGHGGWGGSQAVHAVSDNLIGPYVDKGLCWPNDAGGRGHNVGALTLPDGSYAVYVSETRPCEVYVSKSLDGPWEHLGTVTVEGEPRWHASNVSIMVRPDGKFEFTQRDGSIFISDNGILGTYQRQGNSVYPSGIPNLEDPCIWYSGGLYHITVNSWSTRKAYHLTSADGIHDWINRGVAYDPRENIARFTDGTVDHWNKVERPSVYIENGHVVAMTLASIDVEKEQDHGNDGHGSKVIVIPFDGAAMDRDLQPATNSAKK
;
A
#
# COMPACT_ATOMS: atom_id res chain seq x y z
N MET A 1 61.11 0.23 -91.60
CA MET A 1 61.17 1.68 -91.68
C MET A 1 60.11 2.23 -90.84
N SER A 2 60.40 2.51 -89.56
CA SER A 2 60.70 3.79 -88.97
C SER A 2 59.53 4.78 -89.05
N LEU A 3 58.96 5.15 -88.06
CA LEU A 3 59.13 6.49 -87.42
C LEU A 3 58.18 6.53 -86.14
N THR A 4 58.88 6.82 -85.12
CA THR A 4 58.38 7.13 -83.81
C THR A 4 57.81 8.52 -83.73
N SER A 5 56.74 8.76 -83.07
CA SER A 5 56.41 10.11 -82.58
C SER A 5 55.85 10.00 -81.12
N ASN A 6 56.62 10.61 -80.23
CA ASN A 6 56.28 10.74 -78.79
C ASN A 6 55.24 11.88 -78.63
N CYS A 7 54.20 11.61 -77.96
CA CYS A 7 53.32 12.64 -77.46
C CYS A 7 53.17 12.46 -75.91
N ALA A 8 53.75 13.45 -75.19
CA ALA A 8 53.74 13.54 -73.75
C ALA A 8 52.39 14.12 -73.28
N ILE A 9 51.66 13.37 -72.59
CA ILE A 9 50.41 13.80 -71.91
C ILE A 9 50.78 14.18 -70.50
N ARG A 10 50.61 15.45 -70.16
CA ARG A 10 50.71 16.00 -68.77
C ARG A 10 49.43 15.64 -68.02
N PHE A 11 49.57 14.85 -66.96
CA PHE A 11 48.47 14.61 -66.02
C PHE A 11 48.39 15.78 -65.00
N LEU A 12 47.25 16.49 -65.02
CA LEU A 12 46.83 17.37 -63.91
C LEU A 12 46.29 16.50 -62.80
N LYS A 13 46.84 16.68 -61.59
CA LYS A 13 46.28 16.11 -60.37
C LYS A 13 45.11 17.01 -59.91
N PRO A 14 43.92 16.42 -59.61
CA PRO A 14 42.87 17.14 -58.92
C PRO A 14 43.21 17.24 -57.43
N ALA A 15 43.15 18.45 -56.88
CA ALA A 15 43.19 18.68 -55.45
C ALA A 15 41.85 18.22 -54.82
N LEU A 16 41.89 17.18 -53.97
CA LEU A 16 40.75 16.82 -53.12
C LEU A 16 40.69 17.84 -51.94
N THR A 17 39.69 18.69 -51.99
CA THR A 17 39.31 19.51 -50.84
C THR A 17 38.40 18.63 -49.92
N ALA A 18 38.95 18.16 -48.82
CA ALA A 18 38.17 17.46 -47.80
C ALA A 18 37.31 18.48 -47.05
N LEU A 19 35.99 18.46 -47.28
CA LEU A 19 35.03 19.21 -46.50
C LEU A 19 34.76 18.39 -45.22
N ALA A 20 35.32 18.79 -44.10
CA ALA A 20 35.00 18.24 -42.78
C ALA A 20 33.64 18.76 -42.34
N LEU A 21 32.59 17.92 -42.45
CA LEU A 21 31.32 18.16 -41.78
C LEU A 21 31.52 17.92 -40.26
N LEU A 22 31.58 19.01 -39.50
CA LEU A 22 31.39 18.96 -38.05
C LEU A 22 29.92 18.69 -37.78
N ALA A 23 29.58 17.43 -37.48
CA ALA A 23 28.31 17.09 -36.88
C ALA A 23 28.32 17.58 -35.42
N VAL A 24 27.70 18.71 -35.17
CA VAL A 24 27.40 19.18 -33.82
C VAL A 24 26.29 18.27 -33.27
N ALA A 25 26.69 17.26 -32.51
CA ALA A 25 25.74 16.48 -31.72
C ALA A 25 25.17 17.43 -30.66
N ASN A 26 23.96 17.94 -30.88
CA ASN A 26 23.17 18.56 -29.83
C ASN A 26 22.79 17.44 -28.84
N PHE A 27 23.60 17.25 -27.82
CA PHE A 27 23.16 16.59 -26.60
C PHE A 27 22.12 17.49 -25.95
N GLY A 28 20.84 17.25 -26.28
CA GLY A 28 19.77 17.81 -25.53
C GLY A 28 19.88 17.25 -24.09
N VAL A 29 20.34 18.08 -23.19
CA VAL A 29 20.17 17.85 -21.75
C VAL A 29 18.69 17.91 -21.52
N THR A 30 18.04 16.76 -21.52
CA THR A 30 16.70 16.64 -20.97
C THR A 30 16.85 16.95 -19.48
N GLN A 31 16.53 18.16 -19.12
CA GLN A 31 16.34 18.57 -17.74
C GLN A 31 15.15 17.72 -17.27
N GLU A 32 15.41 16.65 -16.51
CA GLU A 32 14.33 15.93 -15.83
C GLU A 32 13.61 16.94 -14.97
N THR A 33 12.43 17.31 -15.41
CA THR A 33 11.51 18.13 -14.63
C THR A 33 11.15 17.32 -13.40
N LYS A 34 11.61 17.75 -12.23
CA LYS A 34 11.13 17.23 -10.95
C LYS A 34 9.60 17.24 -11.00
N THR A 35 8.98 16.08 -10.99
CA THR A 35 7.52 16.03 -11.02
C THR A 35 7.00 16.66 -9.74
N ASN A 36 6.04 17.57 -9.86
CA ASN A 36 5.35 18.15 -8.69
C ASN A 36 4.26 17.22 -8.14
N LYS A 37 4.29 15.94 -8.55
CA LYS A 37 3.32 14.96 -8.11
C LYS A 37 3.50 14.65 -6.62
N THR A 38 2.36 14.50 -5.96
CA THR A 38 2.25 14.02 -4.60
C THR A 38 1.67 12.60 -4.60
N PHE A 39 1.63 11.94 -3.45
CA PHE A 39 1.15 10.56 -3.35
C PHE A 39 -0.26 10.36 -3.93
N ILE A 40 -1.15 11.34 -3.75
CA ILE A 40 -2.52 11.29 -4.26
C ILE A 40 -2.61 11.18 -5.79
N ASP A 41 -1.61 11.71 -6.51
CA ASP A 41 -1.58 11.72 -7.97
C ASP A 41 -1.28 10.35 -8.60
N TYR A 42 -0.93 9.35 -7.79
CA TYR A 42 -0.67 7.97 -8.21
C TYR A 42 -1.87 7.04 -8.00
N PHE A 43 -2.94 7.49 -7.36
CA PHE A 43 -4.19 6.75 -7.37
C PHE A 43 -4.79 6.74 -8.78
N LEU A 44 -5.07 5.55 -9.30
CA LEU A 44 -5.67 5.38 -10.62
C LEU A 44 -7.19 5.27 -10.50
N PRO A 45 -7.93 5.63 -11.57
CA PRO A 45 -9.37 5.39 -11.59
C PRO A 45 -9.69 3.91 -11.41
N THR A 46 -10.58 3.61 -10.48
CA THR A 46 -11.00 2.26 -10.14
C THR A 46 -11.95 1.72 -11.22
N PRO A 47 -11.69 0.54 -11.80
CA PRO A 47 -12.66 -0.12 -12.66
C PRO A 47 -13.97 -0.38 -11.92
N ILE A 48 -15.10 -0.17 -12.60
CA ILE A 48 -16.41 -0.55 -12.09
C ILE A 48 -16.56 -2.06 -12.27
N VAL A 49 -16.63 -2.80 -11.15
CA VAL A 49 -16.72 -4.26 -11.15
C VAL A 49 -18.17 -4.73 -11.30
N GLY A 50 -19.07 -4.11 -10.56
CA GLY A 50 -20.51 -4.33 -10.65
C GLY A 50 -21.20 -3.24 -11.44
N SER A 51 -21.91 -2.38 -10.72
CA SER A 51 -22.56 -1.19 -11.24
C SER A 51 -22.55 -0.10 -10.17
N LEU A 52 -22.60 1.15 -10.58
CA LEU A 52 -22.77 2.26 -9.65
C LEU A 52 -24.25 2.37 -9.27
N PHE A 53 -24.53 2.30 -7.98
CA PHE A 53 -25.87 2.38 -7.43
C PHE A 53 -26.01 3.56 -6.46
N THR A 54 -27.21 4.15 -6.45
CA THR A 54 -27.62 5.19 -5.49
C THR A 54 -28.52 4.66 -4.38
N ASN A 55 -28.99 3.41 -4.51
CA ASN A 55 -29.91 2.75 -3.57
C ASN A 55 -29.22 1.67 -2.72
N VAL A 56 -27.91 1.78 -2.53
CA VAL A 56 -27.13 0.96 -1.60
C VAL A 56 -26.88 1.73 -0.32
N TRP A 57 -26.57 1.03 0.76
CA TRP A 57 -26.25 1.67 2.04
C TRP A 57 -25.11 2.71 1.85
N GLY A 58 -25.17 3.81 2.58
CA GLY A 58 -24.16 4.88 2.50
C GLY A 58 -24.21 5.74 1.25
N ALA A 59 -24.92 5.36 0.17
CA ALA A 59 -24.90 6.11 -1.09
C ALA A 59 -25.46 7.53 -0.97
N ALA A 60 -26.33 7.81 0.01
CA ALA A 60 -26.83 9.15 0.27
C ALA A 60 -25.74 10.14 0.71
N THR A 61 -24.70 9.66 1.37
CA THR A 61 -23.56 10.45 1.87
C THR A 61 -22.34 10.35 0.97
N VAL A 62 -22.08 9.17 0.40
CA VAL A 62 -20.89 8.87 -0.41
C VAL A 62 -21.09 9.22 -1.89
N GLY A 63 -22.30 9.06 -2.41
CA GLY A 63 -22.62 9.17 -3.84
C GLY A 63 -22.84 7.80 -4.50
N PRO A 64 -23.08 7.78 -5.83
CA PRO A 64 -23.22 6.52 -6.57
C PRO A 64 -21.94 5.69 -6.43
N ARG A 65 -22.06 4.49 -5.89
CA ARG A 65 -20.89 3.64 -5.59
C ARG A 65 -21.05 2.19 -6.06
N ASP A 66 -19.91 1.53 -6.23
CA ASP A 66 -19.83 0.11 -6.57
C ASP A 66 -19.74 -0.73 -5.29
N SER A 67 -20.83 -1.48 -5.00
CA SER A 67 -20.85 -2.41 -3.87
C SER A 67 -19.92 -3.62 -4.09
N LYS A 68 -19.47 -3.86 -5.31
CA LYS A 68 -18.55 -4.96 -5.65
C LYS A 68 -17.08 -4.59 -5.51
N ASN A 69 -16.76 -3.33 -5.25
CA ASN A 69 -15.40 -2.93 -4.93
C ASN A 69 -15.02 -3.37 -3.50
N GLY A 70 -13.97 -4.16 -3.36
CA GLY A 70 -13.44 -4.58 -2.06
C GLY A 70 -14.30 -5.59 -1.31
N LEU A 71 -14.39 -5.42 0.01
CA LEU A 71 -15.11 -6.31 0.93
C LEU A 71 -16.19 -5.54 1.68
N GLU A 72 -17.46 -5.93 1.53
CA GLU A 72 -18.59 -5.35 2.25
C GLU A 72 -19.70 -6.36 2.48
N ASP A 73 -20.54 -6.10 3.48
CA ASP A 73 -21.89 -6.69 3.57
C ASP A 73 -22.86 -5.75 2.85
N GLU A 74 -23.21 -6.10 1.60
CA GLU A 74 -24.10 -5.29 0.76
C GLU A 74 -25.47 -5.04 1.40
N THR A 75 -25.90 -5.91 2.31
CA THR A 75 -27.17 -5.79 2.99
C THR A 75 -27.11 -4.87 4.19
N MET A 76 -25.90 -4.57 4.69
CA MET A 76 -25.66 -3.83 5.94
C MET A 76 -26.48 -4.34 7.13
N LYS A 77 -26.64 -5.66 7.24
CA LYS A 77 -27.43 -6.31 8.30
C LYS A 77 -26.59 -7.14 9.26
N GLN A 78 -25.42 -7.60 8.80
CA GLN A 78 -24.61 -8.54 9.56
C GLN A 78 -23.28 -7.93 10.00
N TRP A 79 -22.50 -7.35 9.08
CA TRP A 79 -21.12 -7.05 9.32
C TRP A 79 -20.71 -5.63 8.92
N ASN A 80 -19.90 -5.01 9.76
CA ASN A 80 -18.93 -3.98 9.41
C ASN A 80 -17.58 -4.64 9.11
N TYR A 81 -16.81 -4.11 8.16
CA TYR A 81 -15.46 -4.56 7.83
C TYR A 81 -14.47 -3.42 7.99
N TRP A 82 -13.25 -3.74 8.42
CA TRP A 82 -12.15 -2.81 8.64
C TRP A 82 -10.82 -3.45 8.34
N ASP A 83 -9.72 -2.68 8.28
CA ASP A 83 -8.39 -3.14 7.87
C ASP A 83 -8.37 -3.59 6.40
N GLY A 84 -7.51 -4.54 6.05
CA GLY A 84 -7.49 -5.18 4.74
C GLY A 84 -6.07 -5.35 4.19
N GLN A 85 -5.52 -6.57 4.29
CA GLN A 85 -4.25 -6.92 3.64
C GLN A 85 -4.50 -7.96 2.56
N ILE A 86 -4.04 -7.71 1.33
CA ILE A 86 -4.20 -8.64 0.21
C ILE A 86 -2.91 -9.43 -0.01
N ILE A 87 -3.06 -10.75 -0.21
CA ILE A 87 -2.02 -11.65 -0.68
C ILE A 87 -2.57 -12.42 -1.90
N LYS A 88 -1.81 -12.50 -2.98
CA LYS A 88 -2.16 -13.31 -4.14
C LYS A 88 -1.68 -14.75 -3.96
N ALA A 89 -2.57 -15.70 -4.12
CA ALA A 89 -2.27 -17.12 -4.05
C ALA A 89 -1.61 -17.63 -5.34
N PRO A 90 -0.92 -18.79 -5.30
CA PRO A 90 -0.34 -19.40 -6.49
C PRO A 90 -1.38 -19.78 -7.56
N ASP A 91 -2.65 -20.02 -7.20
CA ASP A 91 -3.76 -20.27 -8.12
C ASP A 91 -4.30 -19.02 -8.81
N GLY A 92 -3.73 -17.85 -8.48
CA GLY A 92 -4.07 -16.55 -9.04
C GLY A 92 -5.17 -15.79 -8.29
N LYS A 93 -5.80 -16.39 -7.28
CA LYS A 93 -6.82 -15.71 -6.46
C LYS A 93 -6.19 -14.72 -5.50
N TYR A 94 -6.97 -13.74 -5.12
CA TYR A 94 -6.60 -12.73 -4.15
C TYR A 94 -7.29 -13.04 -2.82
N HIS A 95 -6.50 -13.15 -1.77
CA HIS A 95 -6.94 -13.40 -0.40
C HIS A 95 -6.80 -12.10 0.40
N LEU A 96 -7.87 -11.65 1.01
CA LEU A 96 -7.93 -10.44 1.82
C LEU A 96 -8.19 -10.85 3.27
N PHE A 97 -7.34 -10.36 4.17
CA PHE A 97 -7.45 -10.54 5.61
C PHE A 97 -7.89 -9.23 6.23
N ALA A 98 -8.95 -9.26 7.02
CA ALA A 98 -9.61 -8.07 7.55
C ALA A 98 -10.18 -8.31 8.96
N SER A 99 -10.61 -7.23 9.60
CA SER A 99 -11.44 -7.27 10.79
C SER A 99 -12.91 -7.17 10.43
N ARG A 100 -13.78 -7.88 11.15
CA ARG A 100 -15.23 -7.66 11.08
C ARG A 100 -15.88 -7.68 12.46
N TRP A 101 -17.01 -7.01 12.59
CA TRP A 101 -17.86 -7.07 13.79
C TRP A 101 -19.33 -6.87 13.42
N ALA A 102 -20.23 -7.23 14.33
CA ALA A 102 -21.65 -7.12 14.09
C ALA A 102 -22.07 -5.69 13.76
N GLN A 103 -22.72 -5.52 12.63
CA GLN A 103 -23.20 -4.22 12.13
C GLN A 103 -24.14 -3.52 13.13
N ALA A 104 -24.98 -4.31 13.82
CA ALA A 104 -25.91 -3.81 14.85
C ALA A 104 -25.24 -3.07 16.03
N ARG A 105 -23.91 -3.10 16.13
CA ARG A 105 -23.16 -2.39 17.16
C ARG A 105 -22.57 -1.07 16.67
N GLY A 106 -22.81 -0.72 15.42
CA GLY A 106 -22.20 0.44 14.77
C GLY A 106 -20.68 0.38 14.82
N HIS A 107 -20.02 1.50 14.55
CA HIS A 107 -18.56 1.56 14.56
C HIS A 107 -17.97 1.20 15.94
N GLY A 108 -18.60 1.60 17.03
CA GLY A 108 -18.17 1.27 18.40
C GLY A 108 -18.07 -0.23 18.73
N GLY A 109 -18.58 -1.11 17.85
CA GLY A 109 -18.45 -2.55 17.97
C GLY A 109 -17.07 -3.13 17.72
N TRP A 110 -16.12 -2.33 17.20
CA TRP A 110 -14.76 -2.77 16.82
C TRP A 110 -13.98 -3.48 17.95
N GLY A 111 -14.19 -3.11 19.21
CA GLY A 111 -13.56 -3.78 20.35
C GLY A 111 -13.87 -5.26 20.49
N GLY A 112 -14.94 -5.73 19.82
CA GLY A 112 -15.34 -7.15 19.73
C GLY A 112 -15.07 -7.78 18.37
N SER A 113 -14.26 -7.16 17.53
CA SER A 113 -13.99 -7.62 16.16
C SER A 113 -13.27 -8.97 16.11
N GLN A 114 -13.43 -9.61 14.96
CA GLN A 114 -12.90 -10.92 14.63
C GLN A 114 -12.05 -10.83 13.35
N ALA A 115 -10.96 -11.56 13.29
CA ALA A 115 -10.13 -11.69 12.08
C ALA A 115 -10.82 -12.63 11.08
N VAL A 116 -11.01 -12.14 9.86
CA VAL A 116 -11.65 -12.86 8.77
C VAL A 116 -10.77 -12.95 7.55
N HIS A 117 -11.08 -13.96 6.76
CA HIS A 117 -10.50 -14.26 5.48
C HIS A 117 -11.56 -14.13 4.39
N ALA A 118 -11.25 -13.42 3.32
CA ALA A 118 -12.11 -13.24 2.16
C ALA A 118 -11.33 -13.50 0.86
N VAL A 119 -12.01 -13.94 -0.19
CA VAL A 119 -11.38 -14.35 -1.45
C VAL A 119 -12.07 -13.70 -2.64
N SER A 120 -11.28 -13.30 -3.64
CA SER A 120 -11.75 -12.80 -4.93
C SER A 120 -10.93 -13.39 -6.08
N ASP A 121 -11.55 -13.53 -7.25
CA ASP A 121 -10.84 -13.83 -8.49
C ASP A 121 -10.19 -12.57 -9.13
N ASN A 122 -10.54 -11.38 -8.63
CA ASN A 122 -10.03 -10.10 -9.13
C ASN A 122 -9.46 -9.25 -7.98
N LEU A 123 -8.36 -8.53 -8.26
CA LEU A 123 -7.71 -7.67 -7.27
C LEU A 123 -8.66 -6.63 -6.66
N ILE A 124 -9.53 -6.03 -7.47
CA ILE A 124 -10.44 -4.98 -7.02
C ILE A 124 -11.66 -5.54 -6.26
N GLY A 125 -11.95 -6.82 -6.40
CA GLY A 125 -13.12 -7.47 -5.79
C GLY A 125 -14.09 -8.05 -6.84
N PRO A 126 -15.29 -8.49 -6.41
CA PRO A 126 -15.75 -8.52 -5.02
C PRO A 126 -15.04 -9.60 -4.21
N TYR A 127 -14.72 -9.27 -2.96
CA TYR A 127 -14.22 -10.24 -2.01
C TYR A 127 -15.37 -10.90 -1.27
N VAL A 128 -15.34 -12.22 -1.21
CA VAL A 128 -16.36 -13.03 -0.53
C VAL A 128 -15.80 -13.50 0.81
N ASP A 129 -16.43 -13.10 1.90
CA ASP A 129 -16.09 -13.53 3.26
C ASP A 129 -16.20 -15.06 3.37
N LYS A 130 -15.12 -15.73 3.74
CA LYS A 130 -15.02 -17.19 3.94
C LYS A 130 -15.14 -17.60 5.40
N GLY A 131 -15.16 -16.64 6.31
CA GLY A 131 -15.29 -16.87 7.74
C GLY A 131 -14.05 -16.49 8.54
N LEU A 132 -14.01 -16.95 9.77
CA LEU A 132 -12.96 -16.62 10.72
C LEU A 132 -11.65 -17.34 10.40
N CYS A 133 -10.53 -16.62 10.54
CA CYS A 133 -9.20 -17.21 10.39
C CYS A 133 -8.96 -18.31 11.43
N TRP A 134 -9.35 -18.09 12.69
CA TRP A 134 -9.15 -19.03 13.81
C TRP A 134 -10.40 -19.15 14.69
N PRO A 135 -11.46 -19.81 14.22
CA PRO A 135 -12.74 -19.88 14.93
C PRO A 135 -12.64 -20.56 16.30
N ASN A 136 -11.66 -21.47 16.48
CA ASN A 136 -11.46 -22.25 17.68
C ASN A 136 -10.52 -21.61 18.70
N ASP A 137 -9.91 -20.48 18.37
CA ASP A 137 -9.08 -19.71 19.29
C ASP A 137 -9.72 -18.35 19.57
N ALA A 138 -10.04 -18.09 20.83
CA ALA A 138 -10.68 -16.87 21.32
C ALA A 138 -11.90 -16.42 20.47
N GLY A 139 -12.62 -17.38 19.83
CA GLY A 139 -13.77 -17.11 18.94
C GLY A 139 -13.40 -16.27 17.70
N GLY A 140 -12.17 -16.38 17.22
CA GLY A 140 -11.67 -15.61 16.09
C GLY A 140 -11.30 -14.16 16.40
N ARG A 141 -11.26 -13.77 17.69
CA ARG A 141 -11.03 -12.37 18.08
C ARG A 141 -9.76 -11.82 17.48
N GLY A 142 -9.85 -10.64 16.86
CA GLY A 142 -8.73 -9.91 16.27
C GLY A 142 -9.17 -8.56 15.72
N HIS A 143 -8.31 -7.56 15.84
CA HIS A 143 -8.47 -6.23 15.26
C HIS A 143 -7.11 -5.74 14.77
N ASN A 144 -7.10 -4.77 13.86
CA ASN A 144 -5.88 -4.34 13.20
C ASN A 144 -5.14 -5.54 12.56
N VAL A 145 -5.89 -6.23 11.70
CA VAL A 145 -5.44 -7.45 11.02
C VAL A 145 -4.44 -7.08 9.92
N GLY A 146 -3.25 -7.66 9.98
CA GLY A 146 -2.27 -7.62 8.91
C GLY A 146 -1.87 -9.03 8.48
N ALA A 147 -1.38 -9.17 7.26
CA ALA A 147 -0.93 -10.44 6.71
C ALA A 147 0.30 -10.26 5.81
N LEU A 148 1.17 -11.26 5.77
CA LEU A 148 2.35 -11.25 4.91
C LEU A 148 2.78 -12.66 4.53
N THR A 149 3.52 -12.76 3.43
CA THR A 149 4.25 -13.98 3.05
C THR A 149 5.57 -14.00 3.79
N LEU A 150 5.88 -15.11 4.43
CA LEU A 150 7.13 -15.33 5.14
C LEU A 150 8.25 -15.74 4.18
N PRO A 151 9.54 -15.59 4.57
CA PRO A 151 10.68 -15.95 3.71
C PRO A 151 10.74 -17.42 3.30
N ASP A 152 10.12 -18.31 4.06
CA ASP A 152 10.02 -19.74 3.74
C ASP A 152 8.87 -20.10 2.81
N GLY A 153 8.09 -19.10 2.36
CA GLY A 153 6.93 -19.25 1.50
C GLY A 153 5.64 -19.60 2.22
N SER A 154 5.65 -19.75 3.54
CA SER A 154 4.44 -19.83 4.36
C SER A 154 3.82 -18.43 4.56
N TYR A 155 2.69 -18.35 5.22
CA TYR A 155 1.95 -17.12 5.44
C TYR A 155 1.80 -16.85 6.93
N ALA A 156 1.79 -15.57 7.28
CA ALA A 156 1.45 -15.11 8.62
C ALA A 156 0.29 -14.12 8.56
N VAL A 157 -0.62 -14.25 9.54
CA VAL A 157 -1.63 -13.24 9.88
C VAL A 157 -1.39 -12.83 11.32
N TYR A 158 -1.42 -11.53 11.58
CA TYR A 158 -1.24 -10.99 12.92
C TYR A 158 -2.34 -10.01 13.27
N VAL A 159 -2.55 -9.82 14.56
CA VAL A 159 -3.53 -8.88 15.11
C VAL A 159 -2.89 -8.04 16.21
N SER A 160 -3.36 -6.81 16.36
CA SER A 160 -2.96 -5.92 17.44
C SER A 160 -4.18 -5.23 18.06
N GLU A 161 -4.00 -4.26 18.95
CA GLU A 161 -5.02 -3.46 19.63
C GLU A 161 -5.91 -4.23 20.61
N THR A 162 -6.74 -5.18 20.15
CA THR A 162 -7.67 -5.96 21.02
C THR A 162 -7.02 -7.17 21.66
N ARG A 163 -5.82 -7.52 21.19
CA ARG A 163 -4.95 -8.59 21.72
C ARG A 163 -3.51 -8.07 21.68
N PRO A 164 -2.58 -8.63 22.48
CA PRO A 164 -1.15 -8.50 22.21
C PRO A 164 -0.88 -8.85 20.75
N CYS A 165 0.20 -8.34 20.14
CA CYS A 165 0.50 -8.64 18.75
C CYS A 165 0.73 -10.15 18.56
N GLU A 166 -0.37 -10.87 18.37
CA GLU A 166 -0.39 -12.31 18.19
C GLU A 166 -0.30 -12.67 16.72
N VAL A 167 0.48 -13.69 16.43
CA VAL A 167 0.79 -14.16 15.08
C VAL A 167 0.28 -15.58 14.91
N TYR A 168 -0.39 -15.79 13.80
CA TYR A 168 -0.84 -17.09 13.32
C TYR A 168 -0.17 -17.40 12.00
N VAL A 169 0.18 -18.66 11.77
CA VAL A 169 0.87 -19.10 10.55
C VAL A 169 0.11 -20.22 9.86
N SER A 170 0.28 -20.29 8.54
CA SER A 170 -0.25 -21.39 7.73
C SER A 170 0.60 -21.58 6.47
N LYS A 171 0.58 -22.79 5.91
CA LYS A 171 1.13 -23.10 4.58
C LYS A 171 0.15 -22.79 3.45
N SER A 172 -1.10 -22.50 3.79
CA SER A 172 -2.17 -22.17 2.84
C SER A 172 -2.86 -20.89 3.27
N LEU A 173 -3.23 -20.03 2.33
CA LEU A 173 -4.02 -18.83 2.62
C LEU A 173 -5.44 -19.15 3.09
N ASP A 174 -5.94 -20.36 2.80
CA ASP A 174 -7.21 -20.85 3.32
C ASP A 174 -7.11 -21.43 4.74
N GLY A 175 -5.91 -21.44 5.33
CA GLY A 175 -5.64 -22.09 6.61
C GLY A 175 -5.42 -23.61 6.48
N PRO A 176 -5.51 -24.38 7.58
CA PRO A 176 -5.79 -23.88 8.94
C PRO A 176 -4.68 -22.96 9.48
N TRP A 177 -5.06 -22.00 10.29
CA TRP A 177 -4.15 -21.06 10.94
C TRP A 177 -3.78 -21.55 12.33
N GLU A 178 -2.49 -21.70 12.58
CA GLU A 178 -1.94 -22.15 13.86
C GLU A 178 -1.34 -20.96 14.62
N HIS A 179 -1.68 -20.86 15.91
CA HIS A 179 -1.11 -19.81 16.77
C HIS A 179 0.40 -20.05 16.95
N LEU A 180 1.21 -19.14 16.41
CA LEU A 180 2.67 -19.20 16.52
C LEU A 180 3.15 -18.62 17.84
N GLY A 181 2.55 -17.53 18.31
CA GLY A 181 2.93 -16.83 19.53
C GLY A 181 2.66 -15.33 19.47
N THR A 182 3.26 -14.63 20.42
CA THR A 182 3.13 -13.18 20.58
C THR A 182 4.47 -12.51 20.24
N VAL A 183 4.42 -11.39 19.51
CA VAL A 183 5.58 -10.55 19.24
C VAL A 183 6.15 -10.00 20.55
N THR A 184 7.47 -10.02 20.68
CA THR A 184 8.18 -9.52 21.87
C THR A 184 9.17 -8.41 21.51
N VAL A 185 9.36 -7.47 22.44
CA VAL A 185 10.29 -6.34 22.29
C VAL A 185 11.33 -6.41 23.41
N GLU A 186 12.59 -6.24 23.06
CA GLU A 186 13.72 -6.30 24.00
C GLU A 186 13.64 -5.19 25.03
N GLY A 187 13.78 -5.56 26.31
CA GLY A 187 13.73 -4.59 27.41
C GLY A 187 12.35 -4.00 27.72
N GLU A 188 11.31 -4.38 26.95
CA GLU A 188 9.95 -3.84 27.13
C GLU A 188 8.94 -4.95 27.45
N PRO A 189 9.00 -5.58 28.64
CA PRO A 189 8.11 -6.73 28.95
C PRO A 189 6.62 -6.35 29.06
N ARG A 190 6.30 -5.05 29.10
CA ARG A 190 4.94 -4.51 29.10
C ARG A 190 4.62 -3.74 27.83
N TRP A 191 5.37 -4.03 26.75
CA TRP A 191 5.07 -3.42 25.47
C TRP A 191 3.63 -3.72 25.06
N HIS A 192 2.95 -2.69 24.61
CA HIS A 192 1.57 -2.78 24.14
C HIS A 192 1.54 -2.55 22.63
N ALA A 193 1.09 -3.55 21.91
CA ALA A 193 0.89 -3.48 20.48
C ALA A 193 -0.32 -2.61 20.14
N SER A 194 -0.12 -1.56 19.36
CA SER A 194 -1.19 -0.69 18.88
C SER A 194 -0.95 -0.31 17.43
N ASN A 195 -1.90 -0.61 16.55
CA ASN A 195 -1.85 -0.30 15.11
C ASN A 195 -0.53 -0.79 14.46
N VAL A 196 -0.15 -2.04 14.71
CA VAL A 196 1.12 -2.58 14.20
C VAL A 196 1.04 -2.84 12.71
N SER A 197 2.10 -2.49 11.98
CA SER A 197 2.31 -2.86 10.57
C SER A 197 3.68 -3.51 10.43
N ILE A 198 3.70 -4.80 10.02
CA ILE A 198 4.92 -5.62 9.91
C ILE A 198 5.26 -5.84 8.44
N MET A 199 6.54 -5.78 8.10
CA MET A 199 7.07 -6.16 6.78
C MET A 199 8.31 -7.05 6.89
N VAL A 200 8.62 -7.76 5.82
CA VAL A 200 9.92 -8.39 5.61
C VAL A 200 10.80 -7.41 4.83
N ARG A 201 11.96 -7.10 5.37
CA ARG A 201 12.97 -6.24 4.76
C ARG A 201 13.69 -6.94 3.61
N PRO A 202 14.31 -6.20 2.67
CA PRO A 202 15.15 -6.80 1.62
C PRO A 202 16.33 -7.62 2.15
N ASP A 203 16.82 -7.34 3.36
CA ASP A 203 17.89 -8.07 4.04
C ASP A 203 17.41 -9.34 4.79
N GLY A 204 16.11 -9.65 4.67
CA GLY A 204 15.46 -10.81 5.29
C GLY A 204 15.07 -10.63 6.76
N LYS A 205 15.38 -9.51 7.38
CA LYS A 205 14.92 -9.16 8.72
C LYS A 205 13.44 -8.77 8.72
N PHE A 206 12.84 -8.79 9.90
CA PHE A 206 11.49 -8.27 10.08
C PHE A 206 11.56 -6.86 10.65
N GLU A 207 10.73 -5.99 10.12
CA GLU A 207 10.56 -4.62 10.59
C GLU A 207 9.10 -4.34 10.86
N PHE A 208 8.80 -3.61 11.93
CA PHE A 208 7.48 -3.05 12.11
C PHE A 208 7.53 -1.62 12.61
N THR A 209 6.45 -0.90 12.33
CA THR A 209 6.09 0.35 12.98
C THR A 209 4.73 0.22 13.62
N GLN A 210 4.42 1.11 14.56
CA GLN A 210 3.15 1.13 15.27
C GLN A 210 2.62 2.55 15.46
N ARG A 211 1.52 2.70 16.20
CA ARG A 211 0.80 3.97 16.42
C ARG A 211 1.69 5.15 16.80
N ASP A 212 2.71 4.94 17.62
CA ASP A 212 3.62 6.00 18.06
C ASP A 212 4.73 6.35 17.06
N GLY A 213 4.80 5.65 15.93
CA GLY A 213 5.81 5.85 14.89
C GLY A 213 7.19 5.30 15.23
N SER A 214 7.35 4.52 16.28
CA SER A 214 8.60 3.83 16.57
C SER A 214 8.87 2.74 15.55
N ILE A 215 10.13 2.56 15.18
CA ILE A 215 10.61 1.48 14.32
C ILE A 215 11.24 0.38 15.16
N PHE A 216 10.92 -0.86 14.84
CA PHE A 216 11.41 -2.05 15.52
C PHE A 216 11.92 -3.06 14.50
N ILE A 217 13.08 -3.67 14.76
CA ILE A 217 13.70 -4.65 13.86
C ILE A 217 14.02 -5.94 14.62
N SER A 218 13.78 -7.08 13.99
CA SER A 218 14.17 -8.41 14.45
C SER A 218 14.89 -9.18 13.34
N ASP A 219 15.96 -9.86 13.68
CA ASP A 219 16.63 -10.86 12.86
C ASP A 219 16.29 -12.31 13.26
N ASN A 220 15.42 -12.48 14.27
CA ASN A 220 14.99 -13.76 14.84
C ASN A 220 13.56 -14.18 14.39
N GLY A 221 13.13 -13.80 13.18
CA GLY A 221 11.80 -14.12 12.67
C GLY A 221 10.70 -13.15 13.14
N ILE A 222 9.46 -13.46 12.77
CA ILE A 222 8.31 -12.58 12.97
C ILE A 222 7.93 -12.34 14.43
N LEU A 223 8.19 -13.30 15.32
CA LEU A 223 7.92 -13.12 16.76
C LEU A 223 8.97 -12.24 17.46
N GLY A 224 10.13 -12.11 16.90
CA GLY A 224 11.22 -11.32 17.45
C GLY A 224 12.11 -12.13 18.38
N THR A 225 12.89 -11.53 19.25
CA THR A 225 12.75 -10.27 20.03
C THR A 225 13.12 -9.07 19.18
N TYR A 226 12.19 -8.16 19.04
CA TYR A 226 12.42 -6.92 18.28
C TYR A 226 13.19 -5.90 19.11
N GLN A 227 14.10 -5.18 18.46
CA GLN A 227 14.84 -4.07 19.03
C GLN A 227 14.29 -2.74 18.51
N ARG A 228 13.99 -1.83 19.44
CA ARG A 228 13.58 -0.46 19.10
C ARG A 228 14.75 0.30 18.48
N GLN A 229 14.56 0.91 17.32
CA GLN A 229 15.58 1.60 16.55
C GLN A 229 15.62 3.12 16.79
N GLY A 230 14.89 3.63 17.74
CA GLY A 230 14.86 5.06 18.05
C GLY A 230 13.48 5.55 18.48
N ASN A 231 13.33 6.88 18.43
CA ASN A 231 12.07 7.55 18.72
C ASN A 231 11.15 7.52 17.49
N SER A 232 9.96 8.11 17.64
CA SER A 232 8.99 8.27 16.56
C SER A 232 9.60 8.91 15.32
N VAL A 233 9.32 8.30 14.15
CA VAL A 233 9.70 8.83 12.83
C VAL A 233 8.64 9.78 12.26
N TYR A 234 7.54 9.96 12.95
CA TYR A 234 6.44 10.80 12.48
C TYR A 234 6.79 12.28 12.52
N PRO A 235 6.28 13.06 11.55
CA PRO A 235 6.55 14.49 11.50
C PRO A 235 5.94 15.21 12.70
N SER A 236 6.69 16.13 13.29
CA SER A 236 6.20 16.99 14.37
C SER A 236 5.07 17.89 13.88
N GLY A 237 4.15 18.24 14.77
CA GLY A 237 3.07 19.18 14.50
C GLY A 237 1.84 18.60 13.80
N ILE A 238 1.83 17.31 13.45
CA ILE A 238 0.64 16.62 12.97
C ILE A 238 0.02 15.86 14.15
N PRO A 239 -1.22 16.21 14.54
CA PRO A 239 -1.84 15.58 15.69
C PRO A 239 -2.38 14.19 15.39
N ASN A 240 -2.45 13.34 16.40
CA ASN A 240 -3.26 12.12 16.41
C ASN A 240 -2.96 11.16 15.25
N LEU A 241 -1.66 10.91 15.00
CA LEU A 241 -1.22 9.94 14.00
C LEU A 241 -1.45 8.51 14.50
N GLU A 242 -2.00 7.67 13.63
CA GLU A 242 -2.27 6.25 13.87
C GLU A 242 -2.35 5.47 12.55
N ASP A 243 -2.55 4.17 12.61
CA ASP A 243 -2.74 3.31 11.45
C ASP A 243 -1.61 3.37 10.40
N PRO A 244 -0.36 3.16 10.80
CA PRO A 244 0.71 3.11 9.82
C PRO A 244 0.60 1.89 8.91
N CYS A 245 1.05 2.07 7.67
CA CYS A 245 1.42 0.98 6.77
C CYS A 245 2.87 1.19 6.35
N ILE A 246 3.73 0.20 6.62
CA ILE A 246 5.14 0.22 6.22
C ILE A 246 5.38 -0.76 5.08
N TRP A 247 6.16 -0.35 4.06
CA TRP A 247 6.57 -1.24 2.96
C TRP A 247 7.88 -0.80 2.33
N TYR A 248 8.43 -1.65 1.45
CA TYR A 248 9.61 -1.35 0.64
C TYR A 248 9.26 -1.49 -0.83
N SER A 249 9.53 -0.45 -1.63
CA SER A 249 9.42 -0.47 -3.09
C SER A 249 10.35 0.56 -3.71
N GLY A 250 10.74 0.36 -4.97
CA GLY A 250 11.57 1.32 -5.68
C GLY A 250 12.90 1.69 -5.03
N GLY A 251 13.44 0.84 -4.13
CA GLY A 251 14.69 1.13 -3.43
C GLY A 251 14.54 2.00 -2.17
N LEU A 252 13.33 2.33 -1.77
CA LEU A 252 13.02 3.12 -0.56
C LEU A 252 12.09 2.34 0.38
N TYR A 253 12.19 2.65 1.66
CA TYR A 253 11.18 2.32 2.65
C TYR A 253 10.15 3.43 2.71
N HIS A 254 8.91 3.05 2.86
CA HIS A 254 7.77 3.95 2.86
C HIS A 254 6.91 3.72 4.09
N ILE A 255 6.32 4.77 4.61
CA ILE A 255 5.23 4.72 5.58
C ILE A 255 4.11 5.63 5.09
N THR A 256 2.88 5.12 5.05
CA THR A 256 1.69 5.96 5.12
C THR A 256 1.11 5.88 6.52
N VAL A 257 0.66 7.01 7.06
CA VAL A 257 0.11 7.09 8.43
C VAL A 257 -1.07 8.06 8.44
N ASN A 258 -2.19 7.65 9.05
CA ASN A 258 -3.38 8.49 9.20
C ASN A 258 -3.26 9.46 10.37
N SER A 259 -3.92 10.61 10.23
CA SER A 259 -4.31 11.46 11.35
C SER A 259 -5.82 11.41 11.49
N TRP A 260 -6.33 10.71 12.50
CA TRP A 260 -7.77 10.51 12.65
C TRP A 260 -8.55 11.80 12.91
N SER A 261 -7.92 12.82 13.49
CA SER A 261 -8.54 14.12 13.73
C SER A 261 -8.58 15.03 12.51
N THR A 262 -7.61 14.92 11.58
CA THR A 262 -7.58 15.70 10.34
C THR A 262 -8.16 14.94 9.15
N ARG A 263 -8.40 13.63 9.28
CA ARG A 263 -8.81 12.67 8.24
C ARG A 263 -7.78 12.48 7.12
N LYS A 264 -6.61 13.10 7.22
CA LYS A 264 -5.54 13.01 6.22
C LYS A 264 -4.59 11.88 6.54
N ALA A 265 -4.04 11.26 5.52
CA ALA A 265 -2.84 10.44 5.66
C ALA A 265 -1.61 11.19 5.16
N TYR A 266 -0.46 10.81 5.68
CA TYR A 266 0.84 11.38 5.31
C TYR A 266 1.75 10.29 4.80
N HIS A 267 2.63 10.65 3.85
CA HIS A 267 3.60 9.75 3.27
C HIS A 267 5.01 10.11 3.71
N LEU A 268 5.75 9.12 4.19
CA LEU A 268 7.14 9.26 4.59
C LEU A 268 7.99 8.27 3.80
N THR A 269 9.25 8.62 3.56
CA THR A 269 10.23 7.73 2.93
C THR A 269 11.57 7.76 3.65
N SER A 270 12.28 6.62 3.65
CA SER A 270 13.64 6.48 4.15
C SER A 270 14.47 5.58 3.23
N ALA A 271 15.77 5.80 3.18
CA ALA A 271 16.68 4.96 2.42
C ALA A 271 17.02 3.64 3.12
N ASP A 272 17.00 3.62 4.46
CA ASP A 272 17.38 2.45 5.27
C ASP A 272 16.25 1.88 6.13
N GLY A 273 15.09 2.55 6.15
CA GLY A 273 13.93 2.16 6.95
C GLY A 273 14.02 2.54 8.43
N ILE A 274 15.13 3.15 8.86
CA ILE A 274 15.40 3.44 10.27
C ILE A 274 15.57 4.94 10.49
N HIS A 275 16.42 5.58 9.67
CA HIS A 275 16.84 6.96 9.86
C HIS A 275 16.36 7.85 8.72
N ASP A 276 16.53 9.14 8.92
CA ASP A 276 16.36 10.19 7.89
C ASP A 276 15.04 10.09 7.12
N TRP A 277 13.96 9.79 7.85
CA TRP A 277 12.62 9.76 7.27
C TRP A 277 12.20 11.13 6.77
N ILE A 278 11.89 11.22 5.49
CA ILE A 278 11.47 12.44 4.81
C ILE A 278 9.95 12.46 4.72
N ASN A 279 9.32 13.48 5.29
CA ASN A 279 7.89 13.72 5.09
C ASN A 279 7.65 14.23 3.66
N ARG A 280 6.93 13.46 2.87
CA ARG A 280 6.54 13.76 1.47
C ARG A 280 5.22 14.52 1.37
N GLY A 281 4.59 14.84 2.50
CA GLY A 281 3.32 15.56 2.56
C GLY A 281 2.12 14.65 2.66
N VAL A 282 0.95 15.15 2.25
CA VAL A 282 -0.32 14.42 2.31
C VAL A 282 -0.31 13.27 1.31
N ALA A 283 -0.58 12.06 1.80
CA ALA A 283 -0.74 10.86 1.00
C ALA A 283 -2.14 10.81 0.36
N TYR A 284 -3.16 11.01 1.18
CA TYR A 284 -4.56 11.12 0.73
C TYR A 284 -5.40 11.88 1.74
N ASP A 285 -6.52 12.37 1.26
CA ASP A 285 -7.57 13.06 2.01
C ASP A 285 -8.91 12.56 1.45
N PRO A 286 -9.85 12.04 2.25
CA PRO A 286 -11.13 11.54 1.75
C PRO A 286 -11.98 12.62 1.06
N ARG A 287 -11.65 13.90 1.24
CA ARG A 287 -12.29 15.03 0.56
C ARG A 287 -11.76 15.27 -0.85
N GLU A 288 -10.64 14.64 -1.21
CA GLU A 288 -10.06 14.66 -2.54
C GLU A 288 -10.56 13.45 -3.36
N ASN A 289 -10.32 13.47 -4.66
CA ASN A 289 -10.85 12.49 -5.60
C ASN A 289 -10.03 11.18 -5.64
N ILE A 290 -9.77 10.56 -4.49
CA ILE A 290 -9.02 9.30 -4.41
C ILE A 290 -9.84 8.09 -4.83
N ALA A 291 -11.13 8.06 -4.50
CA ALA A 291 -12.05 6.98 -4.85
C ALA A 291 -12.83 7.34 -6.13
N ARG A 292 -12.11 7.51 -7.24
CA ARG A 292 -12.66 7.85 -8.55
C ARG A 292 -12.79 6.62 -9.43
N PHE A 293 -13.93 6.44 -10.10
CA PHE A 293 -14.15 5.37 -11.05
C PHE A 293 -13.74 5.75 -12.48
N THR A 294 -13.63 4.74 -13.35
CA THR A 294 -13.22 4.91 -14.75
C THR A 294 -14.20 5.72 -15.59
N ASP A 295 -15.44 5.86 -15.18
CA ASP A 295 -16.44 6.74 -15.81
C ASP A 295 -16.39 8.19 -15.31
N GLY A 296 -15.52 8.50 -14.35
CA GLY A 296 -15.35 9.81 -13.74
C GLY A 296 -16.16 10.05 -12.48
N THR A 297 -17.05 9.14 -12.09
CA THR A 297 -17.77 9.20 -10.81
C THR A 297 -16.79 9.16 -9.65
N VAL A 298 -17.10 9.86 -8.57
CA VAL A 298 -16.27 9.93 -7.35
C VAL A 298 -17.10 9.57 -6.14
N ASP A 299 -16.53 8.69 -5.31
CA ASP A 299 -17.05 8.39 -3.97
C ASP A 299 -16.46 9.35 -2.93
N HIS A 300 -17.33 9.94 -2.12
CA HIS A 300 -16.95 10.87 -1.06
C HIS A 300 -17.13 10.24 0.32
N TRP A 301 -16.26 9.29 0.64
CA TRP A 301 -16.24 8.66 1.96
C TRP A 301 -15.95 9.69 3.06
N ASN A 302 -16.61 9.55 4.20
CA ASN A 302 -16.36 10.45 5.32
C ASN A 302 -14.93 10.29 5.86
N LYS A 303 -14.51 9.02 6.08
CA LYS A 303 -13.13 8.69 6.45
C LYS A 303 -12.63 7.51 5.63
N VAL A 304 -11.34 7.52 5.36
CA VAL A 304 -10.56 6.39 4.85
C VAL A 304 -9.34 6.23 5.74
N GLU A 305 -9.19 5.06 6.33
CA GLU A 305 -8.17 4.75 7.34
C GLU A 305 -7.57 3.37 7.10
N ARG A 306 -6.63 2.94 7.92
CA ARG A 306 -6.01 1.61 7.86
C ARG A 306 -5.50 1.27 6.45
N PRO A 307 -4.61 2.11 5.88
CA PRO A 307 -4.02 1.83 4.58
C PRO A 307 -3.25 0.51 4.62
N SER A 308 -3.35 -0.24 3.54
CA SER A 308 -2.46 -1.35 3.28
C SER A 308 -2.12 -1.39 1.80
N VAL A 309 -0.97 -1.94 1.44
CA VAL A 309 -0.49 -2.00 0.07
C VAL A 309 -0.49 -3.44 -0.46
N TYR A 310 -0.91 -3.60 -1.72
CA TYR A 310 -0.66 -4.81 -2.47
C TYR A 310 0.47 -4.55 -3.47
N ILE A 311 1.55 -5.33 -3.34
CA ILE A 311 2.77 -5.19 -4.15
C ILE A 311 2.84 -6.34 -5.16
N GLU A 312 3.06 -6.00 -6.43
CA GLU A 312 3.35 -6.95 -7.50
C GLU A 312 4.56 -6.47 -8.30
N ASN A 313 5.48 -7.37 -8.61
CA ASN A 313 6.74 -7.06 -9.31
C ASN A 313 7.57 -5.93 -8.65
N GLY A 314 7.53 -5.84 -7.32
CA GLY A 314 8.29 -4.86 -6.54
C GLY A 314 7.70 -3.45 -6.46
N HIS A 315 6.48 -3.25 -7.00
CA HIS A 315 5.77 -1.96 -6.98
C HIS A 315 4.38 -2.11 -6.39
N VAL A 316 3.90 -1.06 -5.72
CA VAL A 316 2.50 -1.01 -5.26
C VAL A 316 1.58 -0.92 -6.48
N VAL A 317 0.63 -1.83 -6.60
CA VAL A 317 -0.36 -1.83 -7.70
C VAL A 317 -1.78 -1.55 -7.25
N ALA A 318 -2.03 -1.67 -5.94
CA ALA A 318 -3.29 -1.26 -5.32
C ALA A 318 -3.09 -0.94 -3.84
N MET A 319 -3.98 -0.13 -3.31
CA MET A 319 -4.13 0.10 -1.88
C MET A 319 -5.50 -0.37 -1.41
N THR A 320 -5.55 -0.96 -0.23
CA THR A 320 -6.78 -1.17 0.51
C THR A 320 -6.93 -0.09 1.57
N LEU A 321 -8.15 0.35 1.77
CA LEU A 321 -8.50 1.36 2.76
C LEU A 321 -9.80 0.95 3.44
N ALA A 322 -9.83 1.01 4.77
CA ALA A 322 -11.08 0.92 5.51
C ALA A 322 -11.84 2.25 5.35
N SER A 323 -13.09 2.19 4.93
CA SER A 323 -13.90 3.37 4.66
C SER A 323 -15.22 3.33 5.42
N ILE A 324 -15.67 4.50 5.87
CA ILE A 324 -16.95 4.70 6.55
C ILE A 324 -17.66 5.92 5.94
N ASP A 325 -18.98 5.85 5.85
CA ASP A 325 -19.80 6.84 5.16
C ASP A 325 -20.19 8.07 6.02
N VAL A 326 -20.05 7.96 7.35
CA VAL A 326 -20.33 9.02 8.31
C VAL A 326 -19.22 9.14 9.36
N GLU A 327 -19.29 10.10 10.27
CA GLU A 327 -18.42 10.11 11.45
C GLU A 327 -18.61 8.83 12.27
N LYS A 328 -17.51 8.29 12.79
CA LYS A 328 -17.51 7.02 13.54
C LYS A 328 -18.54 7.00 14.67
N GLU A 329 -18.71 8.13 15.31
CA GLU A 329 -19.64 8.33 16.43
C GLU A 329 -21.12 8.44 16.00
N GLN A 330 -21.38 8.58 14.69
CA GLN A 330 -22.74 8.64 14.11
C GLN A 330 -23.24 7.29 13.63
N ASP A 331 -22.35 6.31 13.46
CA ASP A 331 -22.74 4.93 13.18
C ASP A 331 -23.13 4.20 14.48
N HIS A 332 -24.42 4.13 14.74
CA HIS A 332 -24.98 3.46 15.93
C HIS A 332 -25.43 2.01 15.65
N GLY A 333 -25.29 1.56 14.40
CA GLY A 333 -25.75 0.26 13.92
C GLY A 333 -27.26 0.21 13.63
N ASN A 334 -27.63 -0.61 12.65
CA ASN A 334 -29.00 -0.75 12.15
C ASN A 334 -29.62 0.59 11.66
N ASP A 335 -28.81 1.56 11.29
CA ASP A 335 -29.19 2.92 10.94
C ASP A 335 -28.90 3.28 9.47
N GLY A 336 -28.46 2.30 8.68
CA GLY A 336 -28.10 2.48 7.27
C GLY A 336 -26.70 3.04 7.04
N HIS A 337 -25.91 3.21 8.11
CA HIS A 337 -24.51 3.59 8.09
C HIS A 337 -23.60 2.39 8.37
N GLY A 338 -22.33 2.48 8.02
CA GLY A 338 -21.37 1.42 8.32
C GLY A 338 -20.05 1.57 7.58
N SER A 339 -19.29 0.48 7.59
CA SER A 339 -17.94 0.45 7.05
C SER A 339 -17.66 -0.76 6.17
N LYS A 340 -16.72 -0.56 5.24
CA LYS A 340 -16.23 -1.58 4.31
C LYS A 340 -14.74 -1.39 4.05
N VAL A 341 -14.14 -2.36 3.38
CA VAL A 341 -12.79 -2.22 2.79
C VAL A 341 -12.94 -1.90 1.30
N ILE A 342 -12.36 -0.80 0.85
CA ILE A 342 -12.26 -0.46 -0.57
C ILE A 342 -10.87 -0.81 -1.09
N VAL A 343 -10.80 -1.10 -2.40
CA VAL A 343 -9.53 -1.36 -3.11
C VAL A 343 -9.40 -0.38 -4.25
N ILE A 344 -8.32 0.40 -4.25
CA ILE A 344 -8.05 1.44 -5.25
C ILE A 344 -6.75 1.10 -5.98
N PRO A 345 -6.75 1.03 -7.32
CA PRO A 345 -5.53 0.84 -8.11
C PRO A 345 -4.54 1.98 -7.89
N PHE A 346 -3.24 1.66 -7.95
CA PHE A 346 -2.17 2.60 -7.66
C PHE A 346 -0.99 2.43 -8.63
N ASP A 347 -0.46 3.52 -9.16
CA ASP A 347 0.72 3.52 -10.04
C ASP A 347 2.01 3.66 -9.23
N GLY A 348 2.35 2.63 -8.45
CA GLY A 348 3.58 2.61 -7.66
C GLY A 348 4.84 2.62 -8.50
N ALA A 349 4.79 2.06 -9.71
CA ALA A 349 5.95 2.11 -10.60
C ALA A 349 6.28 3.55 -11.03
N ALA A 350 5.27 4.38 -11.29
CA ALA A 350 5.49 5.80 -11.54
C ALA A 350 5.96 6.53 -10.27
N MET A 351 5.34 6.27 -9.13
CA MET A 351 5.76 6.85 -7.85
C MET A 351 7.23 6.53 -7.55
N ASP A 352 7.61 5.26 -7.66
CA ASP A 352 8.96 4.81 -7.38
C ASP A 352 10.00 5.49 -8.31
N ARG A 353 9.68 5.68 -9.60
CA ARG A 353 10.54 6.43 -10.53
C ARG A 353 10.67 7.90 -10.13
N ASP A 354 9.54 8.52 -9.81
CA ASP A 354 9.47 9.97 -9.51
C ASP A 354 10.16 10.31 -8.17
N LEU A 355 10.29 9.33 -7.26
CA LEU A 355 10.96 9.47 -5.96
C LEU A 355 12.47 9.19 -6.01
N GLN A 356 12.99 8.58 -7.09
CA GLN A 356 14.43 8.36 -7.22
C GLN A 356 15.17 9.69 -7.24
N PRO A 357 16.32 9.81 -6.54
CA PRO A 357 17.17 10.96 -6.72
C PRO A 357 17.62 11.02 -8.18
N ALA A 358 17.58 12.20 -8.79
CA ALA A 358 18.12 12.41 -10.14
C ALA A 358 19.52 11.80 -10.22
N THR A 359 19.69 10.73 -10.98
CA THR A 359 20.99 10.12 -11.17
C THR A 359 21.88 11.14 -11.84
N ASN A 360 22.86 11.66 -11.12
CA ASN A 360 23.94 12.46 -11.67
C ASN A 360 24.72 11.60 -12.69
N SER A 361 24.20 11.47 -13.90
CA SER A 361 24.92 10.91 -15.04
C SER A 361 25.89 11.96 -15.59
N ALA A 362 26.85 12.36 -14.75
CA ALA A 362 27.96 13.15 -15.20
C ALA A 362 29.15 12.96 -14.25
N LYS A 363 29.85 11.84 -14.44
CA LYS A 363 31.32 11.76 -14.22
C LYS A 363 31.81 10.42 -14.77
N LYS A 364 32.14 10.41 -16.04
CA LYS A 364 33.24 9.63 -16.59
C LYS A 364 33.93 10.47 -17.64
#